data_9b63f89002cf77fb799ce9e17a0352da
#
_entry.id   9b63f89002cf77fb799ce9e17a0352da
#
_cell.length_a   1.000
_cell.length_b   1.000
_cell.length_c   1.000
_cell.angle_alpha   90.00
_cell.angle_beta   90.00
_cell.angle_gamma   90.00
#
_symmetry.space_group_name_H-M   'P 1'
#
loop_
_entity.id
_entity.type
_entity.pdbx_description
1 polymer ?
#
loop_
_entity_poly.entity_id
_entity_poly.type
_entity_poly.pdbx_seq_one_letter_code
_entity_poly.pdbx_strand_id
1 'polypeptide(L)'
;TLSEMSDRTLHVLRTRRDIACVLINPLQALHPNKPAPTDASLLSNGRRAHFDRAAYTRWLQALREVCDARGIVLIFDEVFLGFRLAPGGAQEYFGVRADLVTYGKTLGGGLPVGVLCGCRKYMRRFREDRPADICFARGTFNSHPAVMGAMAEFLDRLDSPEIRALYEGLDERWNARAARLNALLAEENLPVRVANMSSVWVVLYDAPSRYNWMLQFYLRTQGLALPWTGTGRLIFSLDYTDRDFEEVARRFVAAAASMRDDGWFWAEPGRAPVRRRLVRETIGALLSRSRVA
;
A
#
# COMPACT_ATOMS: atom_id res chain seq x y z
N THR A 1 -4.76 16.00 -6.54
CA THR A 1 -4.12 15.04 -5.62
C THR A 1 -3.14 15.78 -4.74
N LEU A 2 -3.18 15.54 -3.44
CA LEU A 2 -2.29 16.10 -2.43
C LEU A 2 -1.36 15.02 -1.87
N SER A 3 -0.19 15.42 -1.40
CA SER A 3 0.79 14.47 -0.84
C SER A 3 0.52 14.21 0.64
N GLU A 4 0.64 12.95 1.05
CA GLU A 4 0.66 12.57 2.46
C GLU A 4 1.91 13.11 3.17
N MET A 5 1.88 13.15 4.50
CA MET A 5 2.98 13.64 5.34
C MET A 5 3.44 15.06 4.97
N SER A 6 2.55 15.87 4.40
CA SER A 6 2.86 17.22 3.93
C SER A 6 2.07 18.26 4.71
N ASP A 7 2.76 19.23 5.31
CA ASP A 7 2.15 20.38 5.97
C ASP A 7 1.34 21.23 4.98
N ARG A 8 1.77 21.26 3.71
CA ARG A 8 1.02 21.91 2.63
C ARG A 8 -0.36 21.28 2.45
N THR A 9 -0.47 19.96 2.56
CA THR A 9 -1.76 19.26 2.47
C THR A 9 -2.68 19.71 3.60
N LEU A 10 -2.19 19.72 4.82
CA LEU A 10 -2.96 20.18 5.98
C LEU A 10 -3.33 21.68 5.86
N HIS A 11 -2.43 22.50 5.34
CA HIS A 11 -2.71 23.91 5.08
C HIS A 11 -3.83 24.10 4.04
N VAL A 12 -3.79 23.37 2.93
CA VAL A 12 -4.85 23.39 1.91
C VAL A 12 -6.21 23.01 2.49
N LEU A 13 -6.25 21.95 3.31
CA LEU A 13 -7.49 21.50 3.94
C LEU A 13 -8.02 22.52 4.98
N ARG A 14 -7.15 23.25 5.66
CA ARG A 14 -7.54 24.32 6.60
C ARG A 14 -8.11 25.55 5.89
N THR A 15 -7.61 25.89 4.73
CA THR A 15 -7.87 27.17 4.05
C THR A 15 -8.94 27.09 2.99
N ARG A 16 -9.02 26.03 2.19
CA ARG A 16 -10.03 25.87 1.15
C ARG A 16 -11.39 25.56 1.75
N ARG A 17 -12.46 26.13 1.16
CA ARG A 17 -13.84 25.98 1.65
C ARG A 17 -14.71 25.07 0.78
N ASP A 18 -14.19 24.60 -0.33
CA ASP A 18 -14.88 23.81 -1.35
C ASP A 18 -14.53 22.31 -1.31
N ILE A 19 -13.93 21.84 -0.20
CA ILE A 19 -13.56 20.43 -0.01
C ILE A 19 -14.63 19.76 0.85
N ALA A 20 -15.36 18.81 0.25
CA ALA A 20 -16.37 18.03 0.94
C ALA A 20 -15.80 16.80 1.67
N CYS A 21 -14.81 16.16 1.07
CA CYS A 21 -14.20 14.94 1.65
C CYS A 21 -12.73 14.80 1.27
N VAL A 22 -12.04 13.98 2.04
CA VAL A 22 -10.69 13.50 1.77
C VAL A 22 -10.71 11.99 1.74
N LEU A 23 -10.33 11.40 0.62
CA LEU A 23 -10.10 9.96 0.46
C LEU A 23 -8.59 9.70 0.58
N ILE A 24 -8.23 8.83 1.50
CA ILE A 24 -6.84 8.44 1.72
C ILE A 24 -6.75 6.91 1.87
N ASN A 25 -5.77 6.30 1.21
CA ASN A 25 -5.32 4.97 1.54
C ASN A 25 -4.24 5.13 2.63
N PRO A 26 -4.47 4.68 3.88
CA PRO A 26 -3.57 4.98 5.01
C PRO A 26 -2.18 4.37 4.91
N LEU A 27 -1.82 3.83 3.81
CA LEU A 27 -0.50 3.31 3.48
C LEU A 27 -0.15 3.57 2.04
N GLN A 28 -0.61 4.54 1.39
CA GLN A 28 -0.27 4.72 -0.03
C GLN A 28 0.68 3.67 -0.60
N ALA A 29 0.28 2.47 -0.47
CA ALA A 29 0.83 1.33 -1.11
C ALA A 29 2.26 0.93 -0.70
N LEU A 30 3.18 1.76 -0.22
CA LEU A 30 4.55 1.28 -0.06
C LEU A 30 5.46 2.08 0.88
N HIS A 31 5.18 3.34 1.15
CA HIS A 31 6.07 4.12 1.99
C HIS A 31 5.38 5.38 2.51
N PRO A 32 4.74 5.34 3.66
CA PRO A 32 3.98 6.47 4.18
C PRO A 32 4.83 7.71 4.41
N ASN A 33 6.12 7.56 4.61
CA ASN A 33 7.05 8.67 4.81
C ASN A 33 7.59 9.30 3.51
N LYS A 34 7.10 8.89 2.34
CA LYS A 34 7.49 9.49 1.06
C LYS A 34 6.33 9.41 0.06
N PRO A 35 6.24 10.38 -0.87
CA PRO A 35 5.24 10.30 -1.93
C PRO A 35 5.30 8.94 -2.60
N ALA A 36 4.13 8.34 -2.78
CA ALA A 36 4.00 7.03 -3.39
C ALA A 36 4.76 7.03 -4.71
N PRO A 37 5.55 6.04 -4.93
CA PRO A 37 6.18 5.90 -6.21
C PRO A 37 5.25 5.14 -7.14
N THR A 38 4.76 5.78 -8.07
CA THR A 38 4.75 5.20 -9.39
C THR A 38 6.20 4.95 -9.75
N ASP A 39 6.61 3.76 -10.09
CA ASP A 39 7.94 3.42 -10.64
C ASP A 39 9.17 4.17 -10.09
N ALA A 40 9.03 4.91 -9.00
CA ALA A 40 10.10 5.74 -8.45
C ALA A 40 11.21 4.91 -7.79
N SER A 41 11.00 3.60 -7.59
CA SER A 41 12.07 2.65 -7.34
C SER A 41 13.06 2.56 -8.52
N LEU A 42 12.59 2.88 -9.74
CA LEU A 42 13.42 2.99 -10.93
C LEU A 42 14.19 4.31 -10.99
N LEU A 43 13.79 5.35 -10.24
CA LEU A 43 14.28 6.71 -10.38
C LEU A 43 15.11 7.21 -9.21
N SER A 44 15.10 6.55 -8.07
CA SER A 44 15.74 7.04 -6.85
C SER A 44 16.19 5.93 -5.94
N ASN A 45 17.47 5.91 -5.64
CA ASN A 45 18.10 5.11 -4.60
C ASN A 45 18.03 5.75 -3.19
N GLY A 46 17.57 7.01 -3.09
CA GLY A 46 17.52 7.78 -1.84
C GLY A 46 16.37 7.44 -0.90
N ARG A 47 15.66 6.34 -1.10
CA ARG A 47 14.57 5.91 -0.22
C ARG A 47 15.14 5.28 1.04
N ARG A 48 14.72 5.81 2.17
CA ARG A 48 14.96 5.14 3.45
C ARG A 48 14.11 3.87 3.48
N ALA A 49 14.77 2.75 3.73
CA ALA A 49 14.12 1.46 3.95
C ALA A 49 13.54 1.39 5.37
N HIS A 50 12.83 2.44 5.80
CA HIS A 50 12.29 2.51 7.14
C HIS A 50 10.93 3.19 7.11
N PHE A 51 9.95 2.53 7.71
CA PHE A 51 8.64 3.07 7.99
C PHE A 51 8.62 3.65 9.40
N ASP A 52 8.31 4.94 9.52
CA ASP A 52 8.10 5.59 10.81
C ASP A 52 6.60 5.63 11.12
N ARG A 53 6.12 4.60 11.82
CA ARG A 53 4.72 4.46 12.24
C ARG A 53 4.29 5.65 13.10
N ALA A 54 5.13 6.09 14.03
CA ALA A 54 4.77 7.17 14.95
C ALA A 54 4.61 8.51 14.21
N ALA A 55 5.52 8.83 13.29
CA ALA A 55 5.41 10.04 12.48
C ALA A 55 4.17 10.03 11.59
N TYR A 56 3.86 8.88 10.98
CA TYR A 56 2.66 8.76 10.15
C TYR A 56 1.38 8.84 10.98
N THR A 57 1.36 8.22 12.16
CA THR A 57 0.23 8.32 13.10
C THR A 57 -0.04 9.75 13.50
N ARG A 58 1.00 10.51 13.88
CA ARG A 58 0.84 11.95 14.21
C ARG A 58 0.26 12.75 13.05
N TRP A 59 0.71 12.48 11.84
CA TRP A 59 0.16 13.16 10.67
C TRP A 59 -1.31 12.78 10.40
N LEU A 60 -1.70 11.52 10.56
CA LEU A 60 -3.09 11.08 10.44
C LEU A 60 -3.99 11.71 11.51
N GLN A 61 -3.48 11.84 12.74
CA GLN A 61 -4.18 12.54 13.82
C GLN A 61 -4.42 14.00 13.45
N ALA A 62 -3.38 14.72 13.00
CA ALA A 62 -3.51 16.09 12.52
C ALA A 62 -4.48 16.23 11.33
N LEU A 63 -4.49 15.24 10.43
CA LEU A 63 -5.46 15.19 9.34
C LEU A 63 -6.90 15.05 9.88
N ARG A 64 -7.11 14.16 10.86
CA ARG A 64 -8.42 13.98 11.49
C ARG A 64 -8.90 15.27 12.16
N GLU A 65 -8.04 15.92 12.94
CA GLU A 65 -8.34 17.19 13.59
C GLU A 65 -8.76 18.29 12.58
N VAL A 66 -8.03 18.40 11.49
CA VAL A 66 -8.38 19.36 10.43
C VAL A 66 -9.73 19.01 9.79
N CYS A 67 -9.99 17.74 9.51
CA CYS A 67 -11.26 17.31 8.97
C CYS A 67 -12.41 17.61 9.91
N ASP A 68 -12.26 17.37 11.21
CA ASP A 68 -13.25 17.67 12.24
C ASP A 68 -13.55 19.18 12.33
N ALA A 69 -12.50 19.98 12.41
CA ALA A 69 -12.62 21.44 12.52
C ALA A 69 -13.26 22.09 11.28
N ARG A 70 -13.13 21.44 10.12
CA ARG A 70 -13.62 21.94 8.83
C ARG A 70 -14.92 21.30 8.35
N GLY A 71 -15.40 20.26 9.04
CA GLY A 71 -16.56 19.48 8.59
C GLY A 71 -16.29 18.69 7.29
N ILE A 72 -15.02 18.33 7.05
CA ILE A 72 -14.60 17.53 5.90
C ILE A 72 -14.76 16.06 6.24
N VAL A 73 -15.40 15.27 5.38
CA VAL A 73 -15.57 13.83 5.57
C VAL A 73 -14.22 13.13 5.31
N LEU A 74 -13.69 12.44 6.30
CA LEU A 74 -12.48 11.62 6.15
C LEU A 74 -12.88 10.20 5.74
N ILE A 75 -12.35 9.73 4.63
CA ILE A 75 -12.62 8.40 4.08
C ILE A 75 -11.30 7.62 4.02
N PHE A 76 -11.25 6.46 4.70
CA PHE A 76 -10.13 5.55 4.57
C PHE A 76 -10.42 4.49 3.49
N ASP A 77 -9.56 4.42 2.50
CA ASP A 77 -9.52 3.30 1.57
C ASP A 77 -8.67 2.17 2.17
N GLU A 78 -9.35 1.23 2.82
CA GLU A 78 -8.76 0.03 3.39
C GLU A 78 -8.99 -1.23 2.53
N VAL A 79 -9.35 -1.07 1.28
CA VAL A 79 -9.52 -2.20 0.35
C VAL A 79 -8.25 -3.07 0.29
N PHE A 80 -7.09 -2.45 0.44
CA PHE A 80 -5.80 -3.13 0.45
C PHE A 80 -5.30 -3.46 1.86
N LEU A 81 -5.54 -2.59 2.83
CA LEU A 81 -4.95 -2.68 4.18
C LEU A 81 -5.86 -3.34 5.21
N GLY A 82 -7.15 -3.34 4.96
CA GLY A 82 -8.12 -3.90 5.88
C GLY A 82 -7.72 -5.32 6.29
N PHE A 83 -7.73 -5.56 7.59
CA PHE A 83 -7.37 -6.86 8.20
C PHE A 83 -5.91 -7.32 8.00
N ARG A 84 -5.01 -6.45 7.51
CA ARG A 84 -3.59 -6.80 7.35
C ARG A 84 -2.69 -6.28 8.46
N LEU A 85 -3.02 -5.13 9.01
CA LEU A 85 -2.21 -4.45 10.03
C LEU A 85 -2.69 -4.76 11.45
N ALA A 86 -3.99 -4.89 11.60
CA ALA A 86 -4.69 -5.23 12.83
C ALA A 86 -6.06 -5.82 12.48
N PRO A 87 -6.75 -6.51 13.39
CA PRO A 87 -8.12 -6.98 13.16
C PRO A 87 -9.09 -5.87 12.76
N GLY A 88 -9.00 -4.69 13.36
CA GLY A 88 -9.76 -3.48 12.97
C GLY A 88 -9.11 -2.64 11.87
N GLY A 89 -8.13 -3.19 11.14
CA GLY A 89 -7.48 -2.54 10.01
C GLY A 89 -6.56 -1.39 10.39
N ALA A 90 -6.42 -0.45 9.46
CA ALA A 90 -5.55 0.72 9.64
C ALA A 90 -6.08 1.69 10.70
N GLN A 91 -7.39 1.74 10.92
CA GLN A 91 -7.97 2.57 11.97
C GLN A 91 -7.49 2.15 13.37
N GLU A 92 -7.50 0.84 13.65
CA GLU A 92 -6.99 0.28 14.90
C GLU A 92 -5.47 0.47 14.97
N TYR A 93 -4.77 0.11 13.91
CA TYR A 93 -3.31 0.15 13.85
C TYR A 93 -2.73 1.55 14.10
N PHE A 94 -3.35 2.60 13.59
CA PHE A 94 -2.93 3.99 13.77
C PHE A 94 -3.71 4.73 14.87
N GLY A 95 -4.74 4.14 15.47
CA GLY A 95 -5.59 4.79 16.47
C GLY A 95 -6.34 6.01 15.92
N VAL A 96 -6.68 6.02 14.64
CA VAL A 96 -7.40 7.13 13.98
C VAL A 96 -8.65 6.62 13.29
N ARG A 97 -9.81 7.18 13.63
CA ARG A 97 -11.09 6.80 13.01
C ARG A 97 -11.45 7.71 11.84
N ALA A 98 -11.81 7.10 10.73
CA ALA A 98 -12.42 7.77 9.59
C ALA A 98 -13.94 7.86 9.75
N ASP A 99 -14.58 8.78 9.00
CA ASP A 99 -16.04 8.86 8.92
C ASP A 99 -16.63 7.74 8.06
N LEU A 100 -15.92 7.38 7.00
CA LEU A 100 -16.25 6.29 6.09
C LEU A 100 -15.01 5.44 5.82
N VAL A 101 -15.21 4.15 5.58
CA VAL A 101 -14.14 3.20 5.27
C VAL A 101 -14.59 2.28 4.15
N THR A 102 -13.71 2.00 3.19
CA THR A 102 -13.95 0.99 2.17
C THR A 102 -13.13 -0.26 2.44
N TYR A 103 -13.76 -1.43 2.33
CA TYR A 103 -13.12 -2.74 2.45
C TYR A 103 -13.30 -3.57 1.19
N GLY A 104 -12.45 -4.55 1.01
CA GLY A 104 -12.50 -5.48 -0.10
C GLY A 104 -11.44 -6.57 0.03
N LYS A 105 -11.02 -7.16 -1.06
CA LYS A 105 -9.94 -8.17 -1.14
C LYS A 105 -10.02 -9.25 -0.05
N THR A 106 -9.27 -9.08 1.04
CA THR A 106 -9.19 -10.04 2.15
C THR A 106 -10.56 -10.40 2.72
N LEU A 107 -11.45 -9.40 2.86
CA LEU A 107 -12.80 -9.58 3.39
C LEU A 107 -13.65 -10.56 2.56
N GLY A 108 -13.39 -10.67 1.27
CA GLY A 108 -14.14 -11.57 0.38
C GLY A 108 -13.68 -13.03 0.41
N GLY A 109 -12.62 -13.37 1.17
CA GLY A 109 -12.10 -14.74 1.19
C GLY A 109 -11.70 -15.28 -0.20
N GLY A 110 -11.25 -14.40 -1.10
CA GLY A 110 -10.92 -14.73 -2.50
C GLY A 110 -12.04 -14.40 -3.50
N LEU A 111 -13.25 -14.09 -3.04
CA LEU A 111 -14.34 -13.64 -3.90
C LEU A 111 -14.29 -12.11 -4.13
N PRO A 112 -14.79 -11.61 -5.27
CA PRO A 112 -14.84 -10.19 -5.54
C PRO A 112 -15.86 -9.49 -4.64
N VAL A 113 -15.39 -8.55 -3.81
CA VAL A 113 -16.23 -7.80 -2.89
C VAL A 113 -15.76 -6.35 -2.77
N GLY A 114 -16.70 -5.45 -2.58
CA GLY A 114 -16.49 -4.08 -2.15
C GLY A 114 -17.53 -3.71 -1.11
N VAL A 115 -17.09 -3.19 0.02
CA VAL A 115 -17.95 -2.79 1.13
C VAL A 115 -17.61 -1.37 1.53
N LEU A 116 -18.64 -0.54 1.72
CA LEU A 116 -18.54 0.78 2.33
C LEU A 116 -19.18 0.70 3.71
N CYS A 117 -18.43 1.07 4.73
CA CYS A 117 -18.87 1.21 6.11
C CYS A 117 -18.65 2.64 6.60
N GLY A 118 -19.34 3.04 7.65
CA GLY A 118 -19.09 4.34 8.26
C GLY A 118 -20.11 4.77 9.27
N CYS A 119 -19.98 6.02 9.72
CA CYS A 119 -20.89 6.55 10.72
C CYS A 119 -22.30 6.74 10.17
N ARG A 120 -23.31 6.52 11.03
CA ARG A 120 -24.73 6.55 10.68
C ARG A 120 -25.14 7.82 9.93
N LYS A 121 -24.54 8.95 10.27
CA LYS A 121 -24.82 10.25 9.63
C LYS A 121 -24.67 10.20 8.11
N TYR A 122 -23.60 9.51 7.61
CA TYR A 122 -23.27 9.44 6.19
C TYR A 122 -23.77 8.15 5.51
N MET A 123 -24.14 7.13 6.32
CA MET A 123 -24.62 5.84 5.81
C MET A 123 -26.15 5.77 5.73
N ARG A 124 -26.86 6.83 6.05
CA ARG A 124 -28.32 6.88 5.91
C ARG A 124 -28.71 6.78 4.45
N ARG A 125 -29.68 5.92 4.16
CA ARG A 125 -30.21 5.72 2.82
C ARG A 125 -31.11 6.90 2.38
N PHE A 126 -31.77 7.54 3.32
CA PHE A 126 -32.63 8.71 3.10
C PHE A 126 -32.53 9.66 4.29
N ARG A 127 -32.93 10.90 4.06
CA ARG A 127 -33.01 11.93 5.11
C ARG A 127 -34.43 12.04 5.60
N GLU A 128 -34.61 12.16 6.92
CA GLU A 128 -35.98 12.33 7.51
C GLU A 128 -36.61 13.66 7.10
N ASP A 129 -35.80 14.73 6.98
CA ASP A 129 -36.22 16.05 6.53
C ASP A 129 -36.44 16.16 5.00
N ARG A 130 -35.93 15.19 4.25
CA ARG A 130 -36.04 15.11 2.78
C ARG A 130 -36.19 13.66 2.33
N PRO A 131 -37.31 13.02 2.58
CA PRO A 131 -37.50 11.59 2.30
C PRO A 131 -37.43 11.23 0.81
N ALA A 132 -37.55 12.20 -0.08
CA ALA A 132 -37.35 12.00 -1.53
C ALA A 132 -35.89 11.92 -1.93
N ASP A 133 -34.96 12.43 -1.11
CA ASP A 133 -33.50 12.35 -1.35
C ASP A 133 -33.02 10.94 -0.95
N ILE A 134 -33.17 9.97 -1.85
CA ILE A 134 -32.82 8.58 -1.60
C ILE A 134 -31.50 8.25 -2.26
N CYS A 135 -30.53 7.71 -1.50
CA CYS A 135 -29.32 7.09 -2.04
C CYS A 135 -29.65 5.67 -2.53
N PHE A 136 -29.51 5.45 -3.83
CA PHE A 136 -29.66 4.13 -4.44
C PHE A 136 -28.31 3.46 -4.63
N ALA A 137 -27.95 2.52 -3.77
CA ALA A 137 -26.87 1.57 -4.04
C ALA A 137 -27.47 0.38 -4.80
N ARG A 138 -27.36 0.39 -6.12
CA ARG A 138 -27.88 -0.68 -6.99
C ARG A 138 -26.75 -1.37 -7.75
N GLY A 139 -26.92 -2.64 -7.99
CA GLY A 139 -26.03 -3.48 -8.80
C GLY A 139 -26.53 -4.92 -8.80
N THR A 140 -26.42 -5.60 -9.92
CA THR A 140 -26.90 -6.99 -10.08
C THR A 140 -26.29 -7.93 -9.04
N PHE A 141 -25.03 -7.70 -8.65
CA PHE A 141 -24.29 -8.53 -7.70
C PHE A 141 -24.24 -7.96 -6.28
N ASN A 142 -25.01 -6.90 -5.98
CA ASN A 142 -25.11 -6.40 -4.62
C ASN A 142 -25.71 -7.47 -3.71
N SER A 143 -25.08 -7.67 -2.54
CA SER A 143 -25.50 -8.68 -1.56
C SER A 143 -25.57 -10.11 -2.13
N HIS A 144 -24.65 -10.45 -3.04
CA HIS A 144 -24.58 -11.80 -3.61
C HIS A 144 -24.43 -12.84 -2.49
N PRO A 145 -25.32 -13.86 -2.38
CA PRO A 145 -25.37 -14.76 -1.21
C PRO A 145 -24.05 -15.46 -0.90
N ALA A 146 -23.36 -15.98 -1.91
CA ALA A 146 -22.07 -16.66 -1.71
C ALA A 146 -20.98 -15.70 -1.17
N VAL A 147 -20.98 -14.44 -1.66
CA VAL A 147 -20.04 -13.42 -1.18
C VAL A 147 -20.35 -13.02 0.26
N MET A 148 -21.64 -12.85 0.58
CA MET A 148 -22.08 -12.54 1.95
C MET A 148 -21.74 -13.66 2.92
N GLY A 149 -21.91 -14.94 2.52
CA GLY A 149 -21.50 -16.08 3.32
C GLY A 149 -20.00 -16.15 3.55
N ALA A 150 -19.20 -15.91 2.51
CA ALA A 150 -17.73 -15.87 2.63
C ALA A 150 -17.27 -14.73 3.55
N MET A 151 -17.91 -13.56 3.48
CA MET A 151 -17.60 -12.43 4.36
C MET A 151 -17.97 -12.75 5.83
N ALA A 152 -19.13 -13.36 6.06
CA ALA A 152 -19.54 -13.75 7.40
C ALA A 152 -18.55 -14.73 8.03
N GLU A 153 -18.20 -15.79 7.31
CA GLU A 153 -17.21 -16.77 7.76
C GLU A 153 -15.83 -16.13 8.02
N PHE A 154 -15.40 -15.21 7.15
CA PHE A 154 -14.15 -14.49 7.38
C PHE A 154 -14.18 -13.66 8.66
N LEU A 155 -15.27 -12.94 8.92
CA LEU A 155 -15.40 -12.09 10.10
C LEU A 155 -15.54 -12.94 11.38
N ASP A 156 -16.27 -14.05 11.35
CA ASP A 156 -16.40 -14.98 12.47
C ASP A 156 -15.04 -15.57 12.84
N ARG A 157 -14.26 -15.99 11.83
CA ARG A 157 -12.89 -16.48 12.06
C ARG A 157 -11.93 -15.42 12.57
N LEU A 158 -12.07 -14.18 12.11
CA LEU A 158 -11.21 -13.08 12.54
C LEU A 158 -11.21 -12.89 14.06
N ASP A 159 -12.32 -13.21 14.70
CA ASP A 159 -12.48 -13.09 16.16
C ASP A 159 -11.99 -14.34 16.92
N SER A 160 -11.58 -15.40 16.23
CA SER A 160 -11.03 -16.58 16.87
C SER A 160 -9.68 -16.33 17.53
N PRO A 161 -9.37 -17.00 18.67
CA PRO A 161 -8.09 -16.84 19.34
C PRO A 161 -6.89 -17.15 18.44
N GLU A 162 -7.00 -18.14 17.56
CA GLU A 162 -5.94 -18.56 16.64
C GLU A 162 -5.59 -17.44 15.66
N ILE A 163 -6.60 -16.79 15.10
CA ILE A 163 -6.38 -15.69 14.15
C ILE A 163 -5.91 -14.42 14.87
N ARG A 164 -6.45 -14.13 16.05
CA ARG A 164 -5.99 -12.98 16.84
C ARG A 164 -4.53 -13.11 17.25
N ALA A 165 -4.06 -14.32 17.57
CA ALA A 165 -2.65 -14.60 17.88
C ALA A 165 -1.70 -14.27 16.70
N LEU A 166 -2.16 -14.31 15.46
CA LEU A 166 -1.34 -13.92 14.30
C LEU A 166 -0.96 -12.43 14.29
N TYR A 167 -1.74 -11.59 14.96
CA TYR A 167 -1.47 -10.15 15.06
C TYR A 167 -0.55 -9.80 16.24
N GLU A 168 -0.34 -10.71 17.18
CA GLU A 168 0.58 -10.48 18.31
C GLU A 168 2.02 -10.38 17.81
N GLY A 169 2.73 -9.31 18.20
CA GLY A 169 4.10 -9.09 17.77
C GLY A 169 4.29 -8.99 16.25
N LEU A 170 3.25 -8.58 15.52
CA LEU A 170 3.23 -8.62 14.05
C LEU A 170 4.34 -7.75 13.44
N ASP A 171 4.49 -6.52 13.90
CA ASP A 171 5.51 -5.59 13.38
C ASP A 171 6.92 -6.10 13.66
N GLU A 172 7.18 -6.55 14.89
CA GLU A 172 8.46 -7.10 15.33
C GLU A 172 8.86 -8.31 14.48
N ARG A 173 7.93 -9.23 14.26
CA ARG A 173 8.14 -10.44 13.46
C ARG A 173 8.49 -10.10 12.01
N TRP A 174 7.72 -9.22 11.38
CA TRP A 174 7.97 -8.87 9.99
C TRP A 174 9.18 -7.97 9.81
N ASN A 175 9.50 -7.11 10.79
CA ASN A 175 10.74 -6.33 10.80
C ASN A 175 11.98 -7.23 10.94
N ALA A 176 11.93 -8.24 11.80
CA ALA A 176 13.01 -9.22 11.92
C ALA A 176 13.23 -10.00 10.62
N ARG A 177 12.15 -10.44 9.96
CA ARG A 177 12.20 -11.11 8.65
C ARG A 177 12.78 -10.20 7.57
N ALA A 178 12.41 -8.92 7.53
CA ALA A 178 12.97 -7.95 6.58
C ALA A 178 14.47 -7.72 6.82
N ALA A 179 14.87 -7.58 8.07
CA ALA A 179 16.28 -7.47 8.45
C ALA A 179 17.07 -8.72 8.04
N ARG A 180 16.53 -9.92 8.26
CA ARG A 180 17.13 -11.19 7.87
C ARG A 180 17.36 -11.29 6.37
N LEU A 181 16.33 -10.97 5.54
CA LEU A 181 16.51 -10.97 4.08
C LEU A 181 17.53 -9.94 3.63
N ASN A 182 17.50 -8.73 4.20
CA ASN A 182 18.48 -7.69 3.87
C ASN A 182 19.91 -8.09 4.24
N ALA A 183 20.13 -8.82 5.34
CA ALA A 183 21.43 -9.35 5.71
C ALA A 183 21.92 -10.35 4.65
N LEU A 184 21.10 -11.32 4.26
CA LEU A 184 21.43 -12.29 3.22
C LEU A 184 21.77 -11.64 1.87
N LEU A 185 21.00 -10.61 1.48
CA LEU A 185 21.25 -9.87 0.24
C LEU A 185 22.60 -9.11 0.31
N ALA A 186 22.93 -8.56 1.47
CA ALA A 186 24.19 -7.86 1.69
C ALA A 186 25.40 -8.82 1.73
N GLU A 187 25.27 -9.99 2.34
CA GLU A 187 26.29 -11.04 2.35
C GLU A 187 26.70 -11.45 0.94
N GLU A 188 25.73 -11.51 0.02
CA GLU A 188 25.93 -11.84 -1.39
C GLU A 188 26.30 -10.60 -2.27
N ASN A 189 26.49 -9.44 -1.67
CA ASN A 189 26.75 -8.17 -2.36
C ASN A 189 25.74 -7.84 -3.46
N LEU A 190 24.46 -8.12 -3.22
CA LEU A 190 23.38 -7.87 -4.18
C LEU A 190 22.87 -6.42 -4.06
N PRO A 191 22.73 -5.69 -5.19
CA PRO A 191 22.36 -4.27 -5.18
C PRO A 191 20.85 -4.08 -5.03
N VAL A 192 20.24 -4.86 -4.18
CA VAL A 192 18.80 -4.87 -3.89
C VAL A 192 18.55 -5.09 -2.42
N ARG A 193 17.52 -4.49 -1.89
CA ARG A 193 17.07 -4.65 -0.51
C ARG A 193 15.56 -4.56 -0.42
N VAL A 194 14.99 -4.85 0.73
CA VAL A 194 13.57 -4.70 1.00
C VAL A 194 13.32 -3.71 2.11
N ALA A 195 12.18 -3.04 2.03
CA ALA A 195 11.58 -2.29 3.13
C ALA A 195 10.17 -2.80 3.36
N ASN A 196 9.68 -2.68 4.59
CA ASN A 196 8.38 -3.20 4.95
C ASN A 196 7.59 -2.24 5.85
N MET A 197 6.29 -2.43 5.85
CA MET A 197 5.40 -2.09 6.92
C MET A 197 4.59 -3.36 7.22
N SER A 198 4.85 -3.95 8.38
CA SER A 198 4.31 -5.26 8.71
C SER A 198 4.53 -6.25 7.54
N SER A 199 3.51 -6.99 7.13
CA SER A 199 3.56 -7.99 6.04
C SER A 199 3.53 -7.40 4.62
N VAL A 200 3.50 -6.08 4.46
CA VAL A 200 3.52 -5.38 3.17
C VAL A 200 4.92 -4.86 2.90
N TRP A 201 5.54 -5.36 1.85
CA TRP A 201 6.93 -5.10 1.53
C TRP A 201 7.12 -4.46 0.18
N VAL A 202 8.26 -3.80 0.00
CA VAL A 202 8.71 -3.24 -1.28
C VAL A 202 10.16 -3.57 -1.53
N VAL A 203 10.48 -3.86 -2.78
CA VAL A 203 11.86 -4.04 -3.25
C VAL A 203 12.44 -2.67 -3.58
N LEU A 204 13.65 -2.41 -3.09
CA LEU A 204 14.43 -1.20 -3.33
C LEU A 204 15.73 -1.60 -4.02
N TYR A 205 16.19 -0.76 -4.94
CA TYR A 205 17.41 -0.98 -5.70
C TYR A 205 18.43 0.10 -5.38
N ASP A 206 19.69 -0.26 -5.27
CA ASP A 206 20.78 0.68 -4.95
C ASP A 206 21.06 1.63 -6.11
N ALA A 207 20.91 1.16 -7.34
CA ALA A 207 21.04 1.98 -8.52
C ALA A 207 19.74 2.06 -9.31
N PRO A 208 19.30 3.26 -9.74
CA PRO A 208 18.15 3.39 -10.62
C PRO A 208 18.47 2.84 -12.01
N SER A 209 17.68 1.87 -12.45
CA SER A 209 17.77 1.27 -13.78
C SER A 209 16.39 0.92 -14.29
N ARG A 210 16.15 1.11 -15.59
CA ARG A 210 14.92 0.64 -16.23
C ARG A 210 14.83 -0.88 -16.29
N TYR A 211 15.91 -1.59 -16.02
CA TYR A 211 15.95 -3.06 -16.01
C TYR A 211 15.67 -3.65 -14.64
N ASN A 212 15.52 -2.83 -13.58
CA ASN A 212 15.20 -3.32 -12.24
C ASN A 212 13.91 -4.15 -12.19
N TRP A 213 12.95 -3.86 -13.09
CA TRP A 213 11.72 -4.64 -13.20
C TRP A 213 11.93 -6.10 -13.66
N MET A 214 13.12 -6.42 -14.21
CA MET A 214 13.45 -7.80 -14.61
C MET A 214 13.48 -8.77 -13.44
N LEU A 215 13.78 -8.28 -12.21
CA LEU A 215 13.84 -9.13 -11.02
C LEU A 215 12.59 -9.99 -10.83
N GLN A 216 11.41 -9.51 -11.23
CA GLN A 216 10.17 -10.29 -11.13
C GLN A 216 10.21 -11.59 -11.95
N PHE A 217 10.93 -11.63 -13.07
CA PHE A 217 11.07 -12.85 -13.89
C PHE A 217 12.00 -13.84 -13.22
N TYR A 218 13.11 -13.36 -12.67
CA TYR A 218 14.03 -14.19 -11.90
C TYR A 218 13.36 -14.78 -10.66
N LEU A 219 12.57 -13.97 -9.95
CA LEU A 219 11.78 -14.45 -8.82
C LEU A 219 10.79 -15.56 -9.24
N ARG A 220 10.13 -15.40 -10.38
CA ARG A 220 9.24 -16.45 -10.93
C ARG A 220 9.99 -17.71 -11.29
N THR A 221 11.17 -17.61 -11.90
CA THR A 221 12.03 -18.76 -12.22
C THR A 221 12.41 -19.53 -10.97
N GLN A 222 12.59 -18.83 -9.83
CA GLN A 222 12.83 -19.44 -8.53
C GLN A 222 11.53 -19.90 -7.84
N GLY A 223 10.37 -19.84 -8.49
CA GLY A 223 9.08 -20.29 -7.96
C GLY A 223 8.38 -19.28 -7.04
N LEU A 224 8.81 -18.01 -7.02
CA LEU A 224 8.11 -16.95 -6.33
C LEU A 224 7.13 -16.24 -7.29
N ALA A 225 5.85 -16.61 -7.22
CA ALA A 225 4.82 -16.02 -8.05
C ALA A 225 4.46 -14.62 -7.56
N LEU A 226 4.81 -13.60 -8.34
CA LEU A 226 4.46 -12.21 -8.09
C LEU A 226 3.35 -11.73 -9.03
N PRO A 227 2.61 -10.67 -8.65
CA PRO A 227 1.70 -9.99 -9.59
C PRO A 227 2.47 -9.52 -10.83
N TRP A 228 1.83 -9.55 -11.98
CA TRP A 228 2.42 -9.15 -13.26
C TRP A 228 2.91 -7.69 -13.29
N THR A 229 2.36 -6.82 -12.47
CA THR A 229 2.59 -5.37 -12.53
C THR A 229 4.02 -4.92 -12.21
N GLY A 230 4.91 -5.82 -11.79
CA GLY A 230 6.34 -5.50 -11.58
C GLY A 230 6.63 -4.36 -10.60
N THR A 231 5.67 -4.02 -9.73
CA THR A 231 5.79 -2.87 -8.80
C THR A 231 6.82 -3.07 -7.70
N GLY A 232 7.44 -4.25 -7.61
CA GLY A 232 8.35 -4.60 -6.51
C GLY A 232 7.63 -4.76 -5.17
N ARG A 233 6.30 -4.88 -5.19
CA ARG A 233 5.51 -5.07 -3.98
C ARG A 233 5.36 -6.55 -3.68
N LEU A 234 5.67 -6.93 -2.44
CA LEU A 234 5.45 -8.26 -1.90
C LEU A 234 4.42 -8.14 -0.77
N ILE A 235 3.46 -9.04 -0.74
CA ILE A 235 2.42 -9.07 0.28
C ILE A 235 2.38 -10.49 0.80
N PHE A 236 2.67 -10.63 2.08
CA PHE A 236 2.67 -11.93 2.73
C PHE A 236 1.36 -12.17 3.46
N SER A 237 0.93 -13.42 3.49
CA SER A 237 -0.11 -13.87 4.41
C SER A 237 0.41 -13.86 5.85
N LEU A 238 -0.47 -13.63 6.81
CA LEU A 238 -0.07 -13.55 8.22
C LEU A 238 0.30 -14.92 8.81
N ASP A 239 -0.14 -16.01 8.18
CA ASP A 239 0.12 -17.39 8.60
C ASP A 239 1.44 -17.98 8.07
N TYR A 240 2.26 -17.19 7.35
CA TYR A 240 3.61 -17.62 6.98
C TYR A 240 4.43 -17.95 8.20
N THR A 241 4.89 -19.20 8.27
CA THR A 241 5.82 -19.65 9.30
C THR A 241 7.23 -19.11 9.03
N ASP A 242 8.14 -19.21 10.01
CA ASP A 242 9.54 -18.85 9.79
C ASP A 242 10.20 -19.76 8.76
N ARG A 243 9.80 -21.04 8.69
CA ARG A 243 10.26 -21.98 7.66
C ARG A 243 9.84 -21.52 6.25
N ASP A 244 8.59 -21.11 6.08
CA ASP A 244 8.10 -20.61 4.79
C ASP A 244 8.86 -19.35 4.38
N PHE A 245 9.14 -18.48 5.37
CA PHE A 245 9.88 -17.26 5.12
C PHE A 245 11.36 -17.51 4.75
N GLU A 246 12.05 -18.42 5.41
CA GLU A 246 13.43 -18.80 5.05
C GLU A 246 13.51 -19.36 3.62
N GLU A 247 12.51 -20.14 3.19
CA GLU A 247 12.43 -20.60 1.80
C GLU A 247 12.21 -19.45 0.81
N VAL A 248 11.35 -18.49 1.15
CA VAL A 248 11.17 -17.26 0.34
C VAL A 248 12.49 -16.48 0.27
N ALA A 249 13.18 -16.30 1.39
CA ALA A 249 14.43 -15.57 1.45
C ALA A 249 15.51 -16.23 0.59
N ARG A 250 15.68 -17.54 0.71
CA ARG A 250 16.61 -18.33 -0.09
C ARG A 250 16.35 -18.16 -1.59
N ARG A 251 15.09 -18.28 -2.01
CA ARG A 251 14.70 -18.13 -3.43
C ARG A 251 14.87 -16.70 -3.92
N PHE A 252 14.60 -15.72 -3.06
CA PHE A 252 14.79 -14.31 -3.42
C PHE A 252 16.26 -13.99 -3.66
N VAL A 253 17.15 -14.45 -2.79
CA VAL A 253 18.60 -14.29 -2.93
C VAL A 253 19.09 -14.97 -4.22
N ALA A 254 18.69 -16.22 -4.48
CA ALA A 254 19.05 -16.94 -5.69
C ALA A 254 18.58 -16.21 -6.96
N ALA A 255 17.39 -15.66 -6.97
CA ALA A 255 16.86 -14.87 -8.08
C ALA A 255 17.67 -13.60 -8.32
N ALA A 256 17.98 -12.88 -7.26
CA ALA A 256 18.78 -11.66 -7.36
C ALA A 256 20.23 -11.94 -7.80
N ALA A 257 20.83 -13.02 -7.31
CA ALA A 257 22.14 -13.47 -7.75
C ALA A 257 22.17 -13.81 -9.25
N SER A 258 21.20 -14.60 -9.72
CA SER A 258 21.09 -14.91 -11.16
C SER A 258 20.93 -13.64 -12.01
N MET A 259 20.11 -12.68 -11.56
CA MET A 259 19.95 -11.41 -12.25
C MET A 259 21.25 -10.59 -12.29
N ARG A 260 22.05 -10.62 -11.20
CA ARG A 260 23.40 -10.00 -11.15
C ARG A 260 24.33 -10.65 -12.14
N ASP A 261 24.39 -11.98 -12.15
CA ASP A 261 25.33 -12.76 -12.95
C ASP A 261 25.03 -12.61 -14.45
N ASP A 262 23.77 -12.41 -14.82
CA ASP A 262 23.35 -12.05 -16.19
C ASP A 262 23.55 -10.55 -16.51
N GLY A 263 24.06 -9.75 -15.58
CA GLY A 263 24.42 -8.34 -15.80
C GLY A 263 23.26 -7.34 -15.84
N TRP A 264 22.08 -7.71 -15.35
CA TRP A 264 20.89 -6.84 -15.43
C TRP A 264 20.83 -5.74 -14.37
N PHE A 265 21.60 -5.81 -13.30
CA PHE A 265 21.77 -4.69 -12.36
C PHE A 265 22.75 -3.64 -12.92
N TRP A 266 22.40 -3.10 -14.05
CA TRP A 266 23.27 -2.22 -14.79
C TRP A 266 22.83 -0.75 -14.68
N ALA A 267 23.76 0.11 -14.30
CA ALA A 267 23.64 1.55 -14.40
C ALA A 267 24.66 2.06 -15.41
N GLU A 268 24.21 2.80 -16.43
CA GLU A 268 25.13 3.37 -17.43
C GLU A 268 26.17 4.31 -16.77
N PRO A 269 27.45 3.98 -16.76
CA PRO A 269 28.49 4.87 -16.22
C PRO A 269 28.53 6.14 -17.08
N GLY A 270 28.46 7.30 -16.46
CA GLY A 270 28.66 8.59 -17.14
C GLY A 270 27.52 9.14 -17.98
N ARG A 271 26.42 8.43 -18.17
CA ARG A 271 25.21 9.01 -18.76
C ARG A 271 24.39 9.78 -17.73
N ALA A 272 23.81 10.89 -18.17
CA ALA A 272 22.88 11.66 -17.38
C ALA A 272 21.86 10.70 -16.76
N PRO A 273 21.64 10.78 -15.42
CA PRO A 273 20.80 9.84 -14.72
C PRO A 273 19.49 9.64 -15.47
N VAL A 274 18.99 8.40 -15.52
CA VAL A 274 17.68 8.00 -16.09
C VAL A 274 16.61 9.02 -15.73
N ARG A 275 16.70 9.62 -14.55
CA ARG A 275 15.88 10.74 -14.08
C ARG A 275 15.82 11.93 -15.06
N ARG A 276 16.96 12.37 -15.61
CA ARG A 276 16.97 13.53 -16.56
C ARG A 276 16.29 13.18 -17.88
N ARG A 277 16.43 11.95 -18.32
CA ARG A 277 15.81 11.48 -19.57
C ARG A 277 14.30 11.34 -19.38
N LEU A 278 13.85 10.72 -18.29
CA LEU A 278 12.42 10.58 -17.96
C LEU A 278 11.74 11.91 -17.69
N VAL A 279 12.40 12.84 -16.99
CA VAL A 279 11.90 14.21 -16.82
C VAL A 279 11.75 14.89 -18.17
N ARG A 280 12.71 14.74 -19.08
CA ARG A 280 12.65 15.30 -20.44
C ARG A 280 11.52 14.67 -21.27
N GLU A 281 11.34 13.36 -21.21
CA GLU A 281 10.25 12.63 -21.87
C GLU A 281 8.88 13.02 -21.28
N THR A 282 8.77 13.17 -19.97
CA THR A 282 7.53 13.61 -19.29
C THR A 282 7.18 15.05 -19.65
N ILE A 283 8.16 15.96 -19.65
CA ILE A 283 7.96 17.36 -20.09
C ILE A 283 7.59 17.40 -21.58
N GLY A 284 8.26 16.63 -22.42
CA GLY A 284 7.94 16.52 -23.85
C GLY A 284 6.52 16.03 -24.09
N ALA A 285 6.08 15.01 -23.35
CA ALA A 285 4.72 14.49 -23.43
C ALA A 285 3.66 15.48 -22.93
N LEU A 286 3.96 16.25 -21.88
CA LEU A 286 3.07 17.31 -21.39
C LEU A 286 2.95 18.47 -22.40
N LEU A 287 4.07 18.89 -23.00
CA LEU A 287 4.08 19.95 -23.99
C LEU A 287 3.42 19.54 -25.33
N SER A 288 3.49 18.26 -25.70
CA SER A 288 2.81 17.74 -26.88
C SER A 288 1.28 17.67 -26.70
N ARG A 289 0.80 17.38 -25.49
CA ARG A 289 -0.63 17.40 -25.17
C ARG A 289 -1.24 18.79 -25.19
N SER A 290 -0.47 19.81 -24.83
CA SER A 290 -0.94 21.22 -24.88
C SER A 290 -0.99 21.82 -26.33
N ARG A 291 -0.49 21.08 -27.33
CA ARG A 291 -0.58 21.50 -28.76
C ARG A 291 -1.73 20.85 -29.53
N VAL A 292 -2.46 19.94 -28.89
CA VAL A 292 -3.60 19.19 -29.48
C VAL A 292 -4.93 19.61 -28.84
N ALA A 293 -4.92 20.53 -27.89
CA ALA A 293 -6.07 21.24 -27.32
C ALA A 293 -6.06 22.67 -27.83
#